data_1bc5793205196b2cabb413c40818364d
#
_entry.id   1bc5793205196b2cabb413c40818364d
#
_cell.length_a   1.000
_cell.length_b   1.000
_cell.length_c   1.000
_cell.angle_alpha   90.00
_cell.angle_beta   90.00
_cell.angle_gamma   90.00
#
_symmetry.space_group_name_H-M   'P 1'
#
loop_
_entity.id
_entity.type
_entity.pdbx_description
1 polymer ?
#
loop_
_entity_poly.entity_id
_entity_poly.type
_entity_poly.pdbx_seq_one_letter_code
_entity_poly.pdbx_strand_id
1 'polypeptide(L)'
;MIPYGSLVVYVTPNKDRRYIKRLEEGQDWHSNDGVLSAEAVHAANFGSEVRTSLDIPIRVLEATLHDRLKGLKRQTQIIYPKDIAYICLRLGAGPGRTIIEAGCGSGGLTTGLSWFCGPTGRVVSHEAREEFMK
;
A
#
# COMPACT_ATOMS: atom_id res chain seq x y z
N MET A 1 -5.20 -12.86 12.92
CA MET A 1 -6.31 -12.12 12.27
C MET A 1 -5.79 -10.84 11.65
N ILE A 2 -6.25 -10.50 10.45
CA ILE A 2 -5.89 -9.29 9.72
C ILE A 2 -6.92 -8.20 10.03
N PRO A 3 -6.55 -7.06 10.66
CA PRO A 3 -7.51 -6.02 11.01
C PRO A 3 -8.21 -5.43 9.79
N TYR A 4 -9.50 -5.10 9.92
CA TYR A 4 -10.18 -4.27 8.94
C TYR A 4 -9.50 -2.89 8.82
N GLY A 5 -9.49 -2.31 7.64
CA GLY A 5 -8.72 -1.12 7.30
C GLY A 5 -7.30 -1.40 6.81
N SER A 6 -6.78 -2.64 6.98
CA SER A 6 -5.46 -3.03 6.49
C SER A 6 -5.40 -3.01 4.97
N LEU A 7 -4.24 -2.59 4.42
CA LEU A 7 -3.93 -2.80 3.01
C LEU A 7 -3.38 -4.21 2.83
N VAL A 8 -4.08 -5.00 2.05
CA VAL A 8 -3.75 -6.40 1.74
C VAL A 8 -3.39 -6.55 0.27
N VAL A 9 -2.52 -7.50 -0.01
CA VAL A 9 -2.18 -7.92 -1.37
C VAL A 9 -2.71 -9.32 -1.58
N TYR A 10 -3.64 -9.47 -2.51
CA TYR A 10 -4.10 -10.76 -2.98
C TYR A 10 -3.23 -11.24 -4.14
N VAL A 11 -2.63 -12.42 -3.99
CA VAL A 11 -1.82 -13.04 -5.04
C VAL A 11 -2.56 -14.26 -5.57
N THR A 12 -2.91 -14.21 -6.85
CA THR A 12 -3.62 -15.32 -7.51
C THR A 12 -2.64 -16.37 -8.04
N PRO A 13 -3.00 -17.66 -8.11
CA PRO A 13 -2.12 -18.71 -8.61
C PRO A 13 -1.83 -18.55 -10.11
N ASN A 14 -2.71 -17.86 -10.86
CA ASN A 14 -2.54 -17.61 -12.28
C ASN A 14 -1.62 -16.39 -12.50
N LYS A 15 -0.38 -16.64 -12.97
CA LYS A 15 0.60 -15.60 -13.37
C LYS A 15 1.03 -14.67 -12.22
N ASP A 16 0.96 -15.10 -10.97
CA ASP A 16 1.33 -14.31 -9.78
C ASP A 16 0.77 -12.87 -9.82
N ARG A 17 -0.46 -12.72 -10.31
CA ARG A 17 -1.10 -11.39 -10.33
C ARG A 17 -1.33 -10.90 -8.91
N ARG A 18 -0.96 -9.66 -8.68
CA ARG A 18 -1.05 -9.00 -7.38
C ARG A 18 -2.12 -7.90 -7.42
N TYR A 19 -3.06 -7.97 -6.48
CA TYR A 19 -4.13 -6.98 -6.34
C TYR A 19 -4.05 -6.35 -4.96
N ILE A 20 -3.85 -5.04 -4.91
CA ILE A 20 -3.80 -4.29 -3.66
C ILE A 20 -5.22 -3.83 -3.34
N LYS A 21 -5.70 -4.18 -2.16
CA LYS A 21 -7.04 -3.83 -1.69
C LYS A 21 -6.99 -3.39 -0.23
N ARG A 22 -7.92 -2.52 0.16
CA ARG A 22 -8.21 -2.28 1.57
C ARG A 22 -9.20 -3.34 2.02
N LEU A 23 -8.91 -4.03 3.12
CA LEU A 23 -9.84 -4.96 3.73
C LEU A 23 -10.89 -4.17 4.49
N GLU A 24 -12.12 -4.18 4.03
CA GLU A 24 -13.24 -3.48 4.65
C GLU A 24 -14.30 -4.48 5.09
N GLU A 25 -14.92 -4.24 6.24
CA GLU A 25 -15.97 -5.11 6.79
C GLU A 25 -17.16 -5.17 5.82
N GLY A 26 -17.62 -6.39 5.54
CA GLY A 26 -18.75 -6.63 4.63
C GLY A 26 -18.47 -6.36 3.15
N GLN A 27 -17.23 -6.05 2.76
CA GLN A 27 -16.85 -5.85 1.36
C GLN A 27 -16.00 -7.00 0.84
N ASP A 28 -16.65 -7.96 0.20
CA ASP A 28 -15.98 -9.08 -0.45
C ASP A 28 -15.21 -8.64 -1.71
N TRP A 29 -14.10 -9.31 -1.98
CA TRP A 29 -13.35 -9.08 -3.20
C TRP A 29 -13.84 -10.01 -4.32
N HIS A 30 -14.30 -9.42 -5.42
CA HIS A 30 -14.76 -10.11 -6.62
C HIS A 30 -13.67 -10.14 -7.69
N SER A 31 -13.43 -11.31 -8.27
CA SER A 31 -12.45 -11.52 -9.34
C SER A 31 -12.91 -12.63 -10.30
N ASN A 32 -12.16 -12.85 -11.37
CA ASN A 32 -12.38 -13.99 -12.25
C ASN A 32 -12.11 -15.34 -11.57
N ASP A 33 -11.37 -15.33 -10.47
CA ASP A 33 -11.06 -16.53 -9.66
C ASP A 33 -12.13 -16.79 -8.58
N GLY A 34 -13.25 -16.06 -8.61
CA GLY A 34 -14.36 -16.16 -7.67
C GLY A 34 -14.39 -15.02 -6.65
N VAL A 35 -15.22 -15.18 -5.64
CA VAL A 35 -15.42 -14.21 -4.55
C VAL A 35 -14.60 -14.63 -3.34
N LEU A 36 -13.82 -13.71 -2.82
CA LEU A 36 -13.06 -13.88 -1.58
C LEU A 36 -13.75 -13.09 -0.45
N SER A 37 -14.25 -13.81 0.54
CA SER A 37 -14.98 -13.21 1.66
C SER A 37 -14.07 -12.32 2.52
N ALA A 38 -14.52 -11.10 2.83
CA ALA A 38 -13.81 -10.19 3.73
C ALA A 38 -13.66 -10.79 5.12
N GLU A 39 -14.67 -11.51 5.62
CA GLU A 39 -14.64 -12.18 6.92
C GLU A 39 -13.58 -13.30 6.93
N ALA A 40 -13.51 -14.12 5.87
CA ALA A 40 -12.51 -15.18 5.77
C ALA A 40 -11.07 -14.61 5.74
N VAL A 41 -10.86 -13.48 5.04
CA VAL A 41 -9.58 -12.77 5.05
C VAL A 41 -9.28 -12.18 6.43
N HIS A 42 -10.26 -11.58 7.10
CA HIS A 42 -10.09 -11.04 8.45
C HIS A 42 -9.67 -12.14 9.45
N ALA A 43 -10.28 -13.31 9.36
CA ALA A 43 -9.95 -14.45 10.23
C ALA A 43 -8.56 -15.06 9.96
N ALA A 44 -7.99 -14.81 8.79
CA ALA A 44 -6.70 -15.35 8.37
C ALA A 44 -5.50 -14.59 8.97
N ASN A 45 -4.30 -15.08 8.71
CA ASN A 45 -3.04 -14.40 8.99
C ASN A 45 -2.35 -14.00 7.68
N PHE A 46 -1.53 -12.95 7.71
CA PHE A 46 -0.67 -12.64 6.57
C PHE A 46 0.26 -13.82 6.24
N GLY A 47 0.42 -14.10 4.95
CA GLY A 47 1.17 -15.24 4.44
C GLY A 47 0.34 -16.51 4.22
N SER A 48 -0.89 -16.59 4.75
CA SER A 48 -1.77 -17.74 4.54
C SER A 48 -2.53 -17.68 3.21
N GLU A 49 -3.14 -18.81 2.85
CA GLU A 49 -4.04 -18.94 1.72
C GLU A 49 -5.49 -18.97 2.19
N VAL A 50 -6.35 -18.20 1.51
CA VAL A 50 -7.79 -18.18 1.71
C VAL A 50 -8.45 -18.59 0.40
N ARG A 51 -9.47 -19.46 0.44
CA ARG A 51 -10.14 -19.96 -0.77
C ARG A 51 -11.29 -19.07 -1.17
N THR A 52 -11.41 -18.86 -2.48
CA THR A 52 -12.56 -18.16 -3.08
C THR A 52 -13.79 -19.08 -3.15
N SER A 53 -14.94 -18.52 -3.55
CA SER A 53 -16.17 -19.28 -3.82
C SER A 53 -16.03 -20.35 -4.91
N LEU A 54 -15.00 -20.29 -5.73
CA LEU A 54 -14.64 -21.30 -6.76
C LEU A 54 -13.51 -22.23 -6.30
N ASP A 55 -13.22 -22.28 -5.00
CA ASP A 55 -12.17 -23.10 -4.39
C ASP A 55 -10.75 -22.79 -4.87
N ILE A 56 -10.52 -21.59 -5.41
CA ILE A 56 -9.20 -21.14 -5.86
C ILE A 56 -8.42 -20.56 -4.65
N PRO A 57 -7.20 -21.04 -4.36
CA PRO A 57 -6.40 -20.50 -3.25
C PRO A 57 -5.82 -19.13 -3.62
N ILE A 58 -6.08 -18.14 -2.77
CA ILE A 58 -5.53 -16.78 -2.86
C ILE A 58 -4.59 -16.58 -1.68
N ARG A 59 -3.33 -16.24 -1.96
CA ARG A 59 -2.39 -15.89 -0.89
C ARG A 59 -2.61 -14.44 -0.46
N VAL A 60 -2.75 -14.24 0.87
CA VAL A 60 -3.01 -12.93 1.45
C VAL A 60 -1.74 -12.41 2.11
N LEU A 61 -1.17 -11.33 1.58
CA LEU A 61 0.08 -10.73 2.05
C LEU A 61 -0.17 -9.32 2.60
N GLU A 62 0.70 -8.88 3.49
CA GLU A 62 0.77 -7.47 3.88
C GLU A 62 1.30 -6.62 2.72
N ALA A 63 0.71 -5.45 2.50
CA ALA A 63 1.16 -4.54 1.46
C ALA A 63 2.49 -3.89 1.85
N THR A 64 3.53 -4.14 1.07
CA THR A 64 4.84 -3.52 1.22
C THR A 64 4.81 -2.05 0.77
N LEU A 65 5.86 -1.29 1.10
CA LEU A 65 6.03 0.07 0.56
C LEU A 65 5.99 0.07 -0.98
N HIS A 66 6.62 -0.92 -1.62
CA HIS A 66 6.60 -1.04 -3.08
C HIS A 66 5.18 -1.22 -3.64
N ASP A 67 4.37 -2.06 -2.99
CA ASP A 67 2.97 -2.26 -3.37
C ASP A 67 2.17 -0.96 -3.22
N ARG A 68 2.37 -0.24 -2.11
CA ARG A 68 1.73 1.07 -1.87
C ARG A 68 2.06 2.08 -2.95
N LEU A 69 3.35 2.22 -3.29
CA LEU A 69 3.81 3.12 -4.35
C LEU A 69 3.25 2.77 -5.73
N LYS A 70 3.11 1.48 -6.03
CA LYS A 70 2.47 1.03 -7.27
C LYS A 70 0.97 1.31 -7.31
N GLY A 71 0.30 1.28 -6.17
CA GLY A 71 -1.14 1.55 -6.03
C GLY A 71 -1.54 3.01 -6.08
N LEU A 72 -0.58 3.95 -6.04
CA LEU A 72 -0.89 5.38 -6.10
C LEU A 72 -1.50 5.77 -7.45
N LYS A 73 -2.56 6.58 -7.41
CA LYS A 73 -3.12 7.21 -8.61
C LYS A 73 -2.14 8.25 -9.13
N ARG A 74 -1.59 7.98 -10.30
CA ARG A 74 -0.59 8.84 -10.95
C ARG A 74 -1.30 10.02 -11.64
N GLN A 75 -1.30 11.17 -11.02
CA GLN A 75 -1.80 12.42 -11.59
C GLN A 75 -0.67 13.36 -12.05
N THR A 76 0.56 13.09 -11.61
CA THR A 76 1.76 13.86 -11.95
C THR A 76 2.89 12.95 -12.36
N GLN A 77 4.00 13.53 -12.83
CA GLN A 77 5.28 12.82 -12.91
C GLN A 77 5.66 12.34 -11.50
N ILE A 78 5.94 11.05 -11.35
CA ILE A 78 6.29 10.46 -10.06
C ILE A 78 7.78 10.14 -9.99
N ILE A 79 8.32 10.22 -8.77
CA ILE A 79 9.65 9.70 -8.46
C ILE A 79 9.54 8.16 -8.37
N TYR A 80 10.44 7.46 -9.06
CA TYR A 80 10.43 5.99 -9.06
C TYR A 80 10.87 5.40 -7.71
N PRO A 81 10.39 4.21 -7.33
CA PRO A 81 10.73 3.58 -6.03
C PRO A 81 12.23 3.48 -5.75
N LYS A 82 13.07 3.22 -6.77
CA LYS A 82 14.53 3.18 -6.62
C LYS A 82 15.12 4.53 -6.19
N ASP A 83 14.57 5.62 -6.74
CA ASP A 83 15.03 6.97 -6.44
C ASP A 83 14.49 7.43 -5.08
N ILE A 84 13.25 7.06 -4.73
CA ILE A 84 12.68 7.27 -3.38
C ILE A 84 13.57 6.59 -2.33
N ALA A 85 13.96 5.34 -2.53
CA ALA A 85 14.82 4.62 -1.61
C ALA A 85 16.18 5.32 -1.44
N TYR A 86 16.78 5.78 -2.53
CA TYR A 86 18.03 6.52 -2.49
C TYR A 86 17.91 7.88 -1.76
N ILE A 87 16.83 8.63 -2.03
CA ILE A 87 16.53 9.89 -1.35
C ILE A 87 16.36 9.66 0.15
N CYS A 88 15.57 8.67 0.56
CA CYS A 88 15.35 8.33 1.96
C CYS A 88 16.68 7.97 2.67
N LEU A 89 17.54 7.21 1.99
CA LEU A 89 18.86 6.87 2.51
C LEU A 89 19.72 8.13 2.70
N ARG A 90 19.78 9.01 1.71
CA ARG A 90 20.60 10.23 1.75
C ARG A 90 20.12 11.25 2.77
N LEU A 91 18.81 11.35 2.98
CA LEU A 91 18.22 12.23 4.00
C LEU A 91 18.33 11.66 5.43
N GLY A 92 18.71 10.38 5.55
CA GLY A 92 18.67 9.71 6.85
C GLY A 92 17.23 9.55 7.36
N ALA A 93 16.27 9.32 6.46
CA ALA A 93 14.88 9.07 6.85
C ALA A 93 14.81 7.83 7.76
N GLY A 94 14.22 7.97 8.92
CA GLY A 94 14.15 6.91 9.92
C GLY A 94 13.17 7.23 11.03
N PRO A 95 12.94 6.28 11.94
CA PRO A 95 11.96 6.43 13.02
C PRO A 95 12.16 7.72 13.82
N GLY A 96 11.09 8.44 14.07
CA GLY A 96 11.07 9.68 14.85
C GLY A 96 11.64 10.92 14.14
N ARG A 97 12.11 10.81 12.89
CA ARG A 97 12.63 11.95 12.14
C ARG A 97 11.51 12.85 11.63
N THR A 98 11.81 14.18 11.61
CA THR A 98 10.95 15.15 10.92
C THR A 98 11.62 15.56 9.62
N ILE A 99 10.89 15.42 8.51
CA ILE A 99 11.37 15.75 7.16
C ILE A 99 10.41 16.74 6.52
N ILE A 100 10.95 17.73 5.82
CA ILE A 100 10.18 18.70 5.04
C ILE A 100 10.33 18.33 3.57
N GLU A 101 9.21 18.31 2.85
CA GLU A 101 9.10 18.07 1.43
C GLU A 101 8.39 19.25 0.75
N ALA A 102 8.83 19.63 -0.42
CA ALA A 102 8.15 20.63 -1.25
C ALA A 102 7.85 20.06 -2.64
N GLY A 103 6.60 20.22 -3.10
CA GLY A 103 6.11 19.64 -4.34
C GLY A 103 5.72 18.18 -4.18
N CYS A 104 4.78 17.86 -3.28
CA CYS A 104 4.39 16.47 -3.02
C CYS A 104 3.71 15.76 -4.22
N GLY A 105 3.08 16.52 -5.12
CA GLY A 105 2.42 15.99 -6.32
C GLY A 105 1.46 14.84 -5.99
N SER A 106 1.68 13.66 -6.61
CA SER A 106 0.88 12.44 -6.35
C SER A 106 1.24 11.71 -5.04
N GLY A 107 2.11 12.26 -4.20
CA GLY A 107 2.47 11.72 -2.90
C GLY A 107 3.42 10.52 -2.91
N GLY A 108 4.12 10.28 -4.01
CA GLY A 108 5.05 9.15 -4.11
C GLY A 108 6.19 9.24 -3.11
N LEU A 109 6.93 10.36 -3.12
CA LEU A 109 8.01 10.59 -2.17
C LEU A 109 7.48 10.71 -0.75
N THR A 110 6.37 11.43 -0.55
CA THR A 110 5.70 11.57 0.76
C THR A 110 5.41 10.21 1.38
N THR A 111 4.86 9.26 0.59
CA THR A 111 4.58 7.90 1.03
C THR A 111 5.85 7.18 1.49
N GLY A 112 6.94 7.30 0.72
CA GLY A 112 8.23 6.71 1.07
C GLY A 112 8.80 7.30 2.35
N LEU A 113 8.86 8.63 2.44
CA LEU A 113 9.35 9.33 3.63
C LEU A 113 8.54 8.97 4.88
N SER A 114 7.21 8.98 4.77
CA SER A 114 6.30 8.61 5.86
C SER A 114 6.52 7.17 6.34
N TRP A 115 6.71 6.23 5.41
CA TRP A 115 7.01 4.84 5.74
C TRP A 115 8.29 4.71 6.58
N PHE A 116 9.38 5.36 6.15
CA PHE A 116 10.67 5.28 6.86
C PHE A 116 10.66 6.03 8.19
N CYS A 117 9.97 7.18 8.27
CA CYS A 117 9.86 7.95 9.51
C CYS A 117 9.01 7.24 10.58
N GLY A 118 8.09 6.36 10.13
CA GLY A 118 7.24 5.58 11.02
C GLY A 118 6.25 6.42 11.86
N PRO A 119 5.54 5.80 12.80
CA PRO A 119 4.46 6.44 13.55
C PRO A 119 4.94 7.53 14.53
N THR A 120 6.22 7.54 14.88
CA THR A 120 6.83 8.55 15.76
C THR A 120 7.50 9.70 14.99
N GLY A 121 7.59 9.57 13.65
CA GLY A 121 8.17 10.59 12.79
C GLY A 121 7.11 11.51 12.19
N ARG A 122 7.57 12.50 11.42
CA ARG A 122 6.71 13.49 10.78
C ARG A 122 7.22 13.85 9.40
N VAL A 123 6.33 13.91 8.42
CA VAL A 123 6.60 14.49 7.10
C VAL A 123 5.73 15.74 6.96
N VAL A 124 6.35 16.87 6.67
CA VAL A 124 5.66 18.13 6.40
C VAL A 124 5.79 18.41 4.91
N SER A 125 4.70 18.18 4.19
CA SER A 125 4.68 18.33 2.73
C SER A 125 4.00 19.64 2.34
N HIS A 126 4.61 20.33 1.39
CA HIS A 126 4.08 21.54 0.77
C HIS A 126 3.80 21.30 -0.71
N GLU A 127 2.67 21.78 -1.18
CA GLU A 127 2.30 21.78 -2.60
C GLU A 127 1.68 23.13 -2.97
N ALA A 128 2.13 23.70 -4.08
CA ALA A 128 1.62 24.98 -4.54
C ALA A 128 0.30 24.85 -5.31
N ARG A 129 -0.01 23.67 -5.83
CA ARG A 129 -1.19 23.40 -6.63
C ARG A 129 -2.26 22.73 -5.78
N GLU A 130 -3.35 23.45 -5.53
CA GLU A 130 -4.47 22.98 -4.69
C GLU A 130 -5.08 21.65 -5.15
N GLU A 131 -5.08 21.39 -6.44
CA GLU A 131 -5.61 20.16 -7.05
C GLU A 131 -4.92 18.88 -6.56
N PHE A 132 -3.68 18.98 -6.03
CA PHE A 132 -2.92 17.85 -5.49
C PHE A 132 -2.90 17.77 -3.96
N MET A 133 -3.57 18.71 -3.27
CA MET A 133 -3.66 18.73 -1.80
C MET A 133 -4.88 17.98 -1.23
N LYS A 134 -5.51 17.06 -2.01
CA LYS A 134 -6.73 16.32 -1.62
C LYS A 134 -6.41 14.98 -1.01
#